data_863a9eaa0803f0e6b2aeb93baa42023f
#
_entry.id   863a9eaa0803f0e6b2aeb93baa42023f
#
_cell.length_a   1.000
_cell.length_b   1.000
_cell.length_c   1.000
_cell.angle_alpha   90.00
_cell.angle_beta   90.00
_cell.angle_gamma   90.00
#
_symmetry.space_group_name_H-M   'P 1'
#
loop_
_entity.id
_entity.type
_entity.pdbx_description
1 polymer ?
#
loop_
_entity_poly.entity_id
_entity_poly.type
_entity_poly.pdbx_seq_one_letter_code
_entity_poly.pdbx_strand_id
1 'polypeptide(L)'
;MKKLITSLALVLSALSSYAITPLWMRDARISPDGSEIVFCYKGDIYKVPAQGGTAVQLTTQTSYEANPVWSPDGKQIAFASDRNGNFDIFIMPADG
;
A
#
# COMPACT_ATOMS: atom_id res chain seq x y z
N MET A 1 2.49 21.04 -1.90
CA MET A 1 2.70 20.44 -1.79
C MET A 1 3.28 20.23 -1.48
N LYS A 2 3.32 20.52 -1.08
CA LYS A 2 3.67 20.18 -0.73
C LYS A 2 4.19 19.41 -0.63
N LYS A 3 4.24 18.98 -0.26
CA LYS A 3 4.68 18.10 -0.15
C LYS A 3 4.66 17.23 -0.61
N LEU A 4 4.10 17.03 -0.74
CA LEU A 4 4.20 16.14 -1.20
C LEU A 4 4.41 15.46 -1.65
N ILE A 5 4.13 15.57 -1.60
CA ILE A 5 4.31 14.89 -1.85
C ILE A 5 5.03 14.52 -1.71
N THR A 6 5.23 14.61 -1.19
CA THR A 6 5.95 14.21 -0.96
C THR A 6 6.19 13.40 -0.63
N SER A 7 5.82 13.02 -0.30
CA SER A 7 6.04 12.22 -0.08
C SER A 7 5.79 11.34 -0.71
N LEU A 8 5.11 11.13 -1.05
CA LEU A 8 5.05 10.37 -1.60
C LEU A 8 5.33 10.37 -2.35
N ALA A 9 4.95 11.15 -2.09
CA ALA A 9 5.28 11.19 -2.58
C ALA A 9 5.85 11.31 -2.39
N LEU A 10 5.83 11.40 -1.60
CA LEU A 10 6.38 11.17 -1.45
C LEU A 10 6.70 10.60 -1.22
N VAL A 11 6.33 10.44 -0.99
CA VAL A 11 6.61 9.89 -0.96
C VAL A 11 6.80 9.77 -1.85
N LEU A 12 6.58 10.16 -2.25
CA LEU A 12 6.91 10.14 -3.05
C LEU A 12 7.38 11.03 -3.39
N SER A 13 7.40 11.83 -2.96
CA SER A 13 7.96 12.50 -3.12
C SER A 13 8.56 12.66 -2.78
N ALA A 14 8.63 12.68 -2.24
CA ALA A 14 9.21 12.60 -1.95
C ALA A 14 9.74 12.10 -2.27
N LEU A 15 9.82 11.74 -2.36
CA LEU A 15 10.39 11.22 -2.74
C LEU A 15 11.04 11.31 -3.64
N SER A 16 11.33 11.57 -3.78
CA SER A 16 11.89 11.47 -4.54
C SER A 16 12.89 11.50 -4.96
N SER A 17 13.33 11.79 -4.97
CA SER A 17 14.42 11.99 -5.29
C SER A 17 15.37 11.19 -4.96
N TYR A 18 15.61 10.82 -4.32
CA TYR A 18 16.44 10.02 -4.00
C TYR A 18 15.99 8.95 -4.07
N ALA A 19 15.73 8.77 -4.25
CA ALA A 19 15.48 7.93 -4.44
C ALA A 19 15.44 6.82 -4.07
N ILE A 20 15.37 6.25 -3.71
CA ILE A 20 15.53 5.39 -3.12
C ILE A 20 14.70 4.52 -3.15
N THR A 21 14.57 3.89 -3.24
CA THR A 21 13.88 3.21 -3.02
C THR A 21 12.91 2.74 -3.39
N PRO A 22 12.18 3.11 -3.90
CA PRO A 22 10.98 2.52 -4.32
C PRO A 22 11.13 1.22 -5.05
N LEU A 23 12.31 0.79 -5.28
CA LEU A 23 12.53 -0.50 -5.90
C LEU A 23 11.85 -1.64 -5.14
N TRP A 24 11.63 -1.45 -3.85
CA TRP A 24 11.03 -2.48 -3.01
C TRP A 24 9.53 -2.37 -2.87
N MET A 25 8.98 -1.24 -3.30
CA MET A 25 7.55 -0.99 -3.21
C MET A 25 6.88 -1.44 -4.48
N ARG A 26 5.77 -2.17 -4.36
CA ARG A 26 5.06 -2.73 -5.50
C ARG A 26 3.58 -2.50 -5.39
N ASP A 27 2.91 -2.48 -6.53
CA ASP A 27 1.46 -2.58 -6.60
C ASP A 27 0.75 -1.44 -5.87
N ALA A 28 1.26 -0.23 -5.99
CA ALA A 28 0.67 0.91 -5.32
C ALA A 28 -0.70 1.25 -5.93
N ARG A 29 -1.69 1.49 -5.08
CA ARG A 29 -3.05 1.85 -5.49
C ARG A 29 -3.58 2.95 -4.59
N ILE A 30 -4.09 4.00 -5.21
CA ILE A 30 -4.68 5.08 -4.45
C ILE A 30 -6.14 4.75 -4.13
N SER A 31 -6.62 5.16 -2.95
CA SER A 31 -8.00 4.94 -2.56
C SER A 31 -8.96 5.72 -3.46
N PRO A 32 -10.24 5.30 -3.54
CA PRO A 32 -11.20 6.00 -4.40
C PRO A 32 -11.35 7.48 -4.11
N ASP A 33 -11.21 7.89 -2.85
CA ASP A 33 -11.31 9.30 -2.47
C ASP A 33 -9.99 10.05 -2.58
N GLY A 34 -8.92 9.37 -2.97
CA GLY A 34 -7.61 9.99 -3.15
C GLY A 34 -6.82 10.25 -1.87
N SER A 35 -7.30 9.80 -0.72
CA SER A 35 -6.69 10.17 0.56
C SER A 35 -5.58 9.25 1.01
N GLU A 36 -5.56 8.00 0.53
CA GLU A 36 -4.60 7.01 1.00
C GLU A 36 -4.09 6.16 -0.14
N ILE A 37 -2.88 5.62 0.05
CA ILE A 37 -2.26 4.71 -0.91
C ILE A 37 -1.94 3.42 -0.17
N VAL A 38 -2.34 2.28 -0.76
CA VAL A 38 -1.86 0.98 -0.32
C VAL A 38 -0.77 0.51 -1.25
N PHE A 39 0.17 -0.22 -0.73
CA PHE A 39 1.26 -0.76 -1.54
C PHE A 39 1.82 -2.01 -0.87
N CYS A 40 2.57 -2.78 -1.63
CA CYS A 40 3.27 -3.95 -1.12
C CYS A 40 4.73 -3.62 -0.88
N TYR A 41 5.26 -4.12 0.23
CA TYR A 41 6.66 -4.00 0.55
C TYR A 41 7.11 -5.28 1.23
N LYS A 42 8.04 -5.99 0.61
CA LYS A 42 8.58 -7.25 1.14
C LYS A 42 7.50 -8.26 1.52
N GLY A 43 6.48 -8.37 0.68
CA GLY A 43 5.43 -9.36 0.87
C GLY A 43 4.34 -8.99 1.84
N ASP A 44 4.33 -7.76 2.33
CA ASP A 44 3.26 -7.28 3.20
C ASP A 44 2.59 -6.05 2.61
N ILE A 45 1.37 -5.78 3.06
CA ILE A 45 0.59 -4.66 2.60
C ILE A 45 0.67 -3.53 3.62
N TYR A 46 0.97 -2.35 3.13
CA TYR A 46 1.09 -1.12 3.91
C TYR A 46 0.13 -0.08 3.38
N LYS A 47 -0.18 0.88 4.21
CA LYS A 47 -1.00 2.03 3.84
C LYS A 47 -0.32 3.31 4.31
N VAL A 48 -0.39 4.34 3.50
CA VAL A 48 0.20 5.65 3.82
C VAL A 48 -0.75 6.74 3.32
N PRO A 49 -0.84 7.88 4.03
CA PRO A 49 -1.60 9.01 3.50
C PRO A 49 -1.04 9.45 2.15
N ALA A 50 -1.92 9.79 1.22
CA ALA A 50 -1.50 10.18 -0.12
C ALA A 50 -0.61 11.43 -0.10
N GLN A 51 -0.74 12.26 0.92
CA GLN A 51 0.04 13.49 1.07
C GLN A 51 1.38 13.26 1.76
N GLY A 52 1.66 12.01 2.13
CA GLY A 52 2.88 11.69 2.84
C GLY A 52 2.63 11.46 4.31
N GLY A 53 3.61 10.89 4.97
CA GLY A 53 3.49 10.58 6.39
C GLY A 53 4.03 9.20 6.69
N THR A 54 3.59 8.64 7.81
CA THR A 54 4.05 7.34 8.27
C THR A 54 3.20 6.24 7.65
N ALA A 55 3.86 5.26 7.04
CA ALA A 55 3.18 4.08 6.52
C ALA A 55 2.83 3.14 7.67
N VAL A 56 1.66 2.54 7.58
CA VAL A 56 1.18 1.58 8.57
C VAL A 56 1.11 0.21 7.90
N GLN A 57 1.66 -0.79 8.55
CA GLN A 57 1.62 -2.15 8.06
C GLN A 57 0.25 -2.75 8.36
N LEU A 58 -0.44 -3.22 7.33
CA LEU A 58 -1.77 -3.78 7.47
C LEU A 58 -1.77 -5.29 7.63
N THR A 59 -0.76 -5.98 7.08
CA THR A 59 -0.66 -7.44 7.20
C THR A 59 0.63 -7.79 7.90
N THR A 60 0.57 -8.78 8.80
CA THR A 60 1.73 -9.19 9.60
C THR A 60 2.00 -10.68 9.51
N GLN A 61 1.37 -11.38 8.61
CA GLN A 61 1.53 -12.82 8.48
C GLN A 61 2.81 -13.16 7.76
N THR A 62 3.29 -14.37 7.95
CA THR A 62 4.51 -14.81 7.29
C THR A 62 4.31 -15.09 5.81
N SER A 63 3.05 -15.12 5.35
CA SER A 63 2.73 -15.32 3.95
C SER A 63 3.15 -14.12 3.10
N TYR A 64 3.13 -14.31 1.80
CA TYR A 64 3.42 -13.26 0.84
C TYR A 64 2.09 -12.70 0.34
N GLU A 65 1.90 -11.37 0.49
CA GLU A 65 0.72 -10.68 0.01
C GLU A 65 1.07 -9.81 -1.19
N ALA A 66 0.12 -9.67 -2.12
CA ALA A 66 0.36 -8.94 -3.35
C ALA A 66 -0.94 -8.36 -3.91
N ASN A 67 -0.80 -7.40 -4.81
CA ASN A 67 -1.88 -6.85 -5.64
C ASN A 67 -3.07 -6.35 -4.82
N PRO A 68 -2.86 -5.43 -3.87
CA PRO A 68 -3.99 -4.88 -3.12
C PRO A 68 -4.86 -4.02 -4.03
N VAL A 69 -6.18 -4.16 -3.88
CA VAL A 69 -7.15 -3.41 -4.66
C VAL A 69 -8.22 -2.89 -3.70
N TRP A 70 -8.54 -1.61 -3.80
CA TRP A 70 -9.57 -1.01 -2.98
C TRP A 70 -10.96 -1.41 -3.47
N SER A 71 -11.89 -1.58 -2.54
CA SER A 71 -13.30 -1.62 -2.91
C SER A 71 -13.75 -0.23 -3.38
N PRO A 72 -14.82 -0.16 -4.19
CA PRO A 72 -15.29 1.14 -4.70
C PRO A 72 -15.63 2.14 -3.59
N ASP A 73 -16.09 1.68 -2.44
CA ASP A 73 -16.42 2.54 -1.31
C ASP A 73 -15.22 2.86 -0.42
N GLY A 74 -14.04 2.28 -0.71
CA GLY A 74 -12.85 2.54 0.05
C GLY A 74 -12.79 1.87 1.42
N LYS A 75 -13.73 1.00 1.73
CA LYS A 75 -13.82 0.41 3.07
C LYS A 75 -13.13 -0.93 3.20
N GLN A 76 -12.79 -1.56 2.08
CA GLN A 76 -12.17 -2.88 2.07
C GLN A 76 -11.04 -2.91 1.06
N ILE A 77 -10.12 -3.85 1.28
CA ILE A 77 -9.01 -4.11 0.38
C ILE A 77 -9.01 -5.60 0.07
N ALA A 78 -9.03 -5.94 -1.22
CA ALA A 78 -8.84 -7.30 -1.69
C ALA A 78 -7.38 -7.48 -2.05
N PHE A 79 -6.82 -8.64 -1.78
CA PHE A 79 -5.41 -8.89 -2.07
C PHE A 79 -5.20 -10.39 -2.27
N ALA A 80 -4.10 -10.72 -2.93
CA ALA A 80 -3.69 -12.11 -3.11
C ALA A 80 -2.76 -12.49 -1.97
N SER A 81 -2.89 -13.71 -1.47
CA SER A 81 -2.02 -14.20 -0.40
C SER A 81 -1.80 -15.69 -0.57
N ASP A 82 -0.60 -16.15 -0.29
CA ASP A 82 -0.26 -17.57 -0.33
C ASP A 82 -0.32 -18.22 1.05
N ARG A 83 -1.05 -17.62 1.98
CA ARG A 83 -1.10 -18.09 3.38
C ARG A 83 -1.56 -19.53 3.54
N ASN A 84 -2.27 -20.05 2.56
CA ASN A 84 -2.74 -21.44 2.56
C ASN A 84 -1.96 -22.31 1.57
N GLY A 85 -0.77 -21.88 1.16
CA GLY A 85 0.07 -22.65 0.27
C GLY A 85 0.00 -22.25 -1.19
N ASN A 86 -1.16 -21.83 -1.66
CA ASN A 86 -1.37 -21.30 -3.01
C ASN A 86 -1.96 -19.91 -2.90
N PHE A 87 -1.77 -19.10 -3.94
CA PHE A 87 -2.36 -17.77 -3.94
C PHE A 87 -3.88 -17.86 -4.08
N ASP A 88 -4.56 -17.22 -3.14
CA ASP A 88 -5.99 -17.03 -3.14
C ASP A 88 -6.30 -15.57 -2.86
N ILE A 89 -7.53 -15.16 -3.14
CA ILE A 89 -7.95 -13.80 -2.89
C ILE A 89 -8.57 -13.72 -1.49
N PHE A 90 -8.11 -12.73 -0.75
CA PHE A 90 -8.61 -12.43 0.59
C PHE A 90 -9.12 -11.00 0.63
N ILE A 91 -9.97 -10.71 1.58
CA ILE A 91 -10.52 -9.36 1.76
C ILE A 91 -10.32 -8.98 3.21
N MET A 92 -9.90 -7.75 3.43
CA MET A 92 -9.77 -7.20 4.78
C MET A 92 -10.38 -5.80 4.85
N PRO A 93 -10.72 -5.32 6.05
CA PRO A 93 -11.07 -3.91 6.21
C PRO A 93 -9.91 -3.01 5.77
N ALA A 94 -10.23 -1.81 5.34
CA ALA A 94 -9.19 -0.90 4.83
C ALA A 94 -8.20 -0.45 5.90
N ASP A 95 -8.53 -0.63 7.16
CA ASP A 95 -7.61 -0.31 8.26
C ASP A 95 -6.93 -1.56 8.84
N GLY A 96 -7.07 -2.66 8.17
CA GLY A 96 -6.35 -3.90 8.53
C GLY A 96 -7.12 -4.94 9.31
#